data_3229025823f4edf8c4319c726ee00e8d
#
_entry.id   3229025823f4edf8c4319c726ee00e8d
#
_cell.length_a   1.000
_cell.length_b   1.000
_cell.length_c   1.000
_cell.angle_alpha   90.00
_cell.angle_beta   90.00
_cell.angle_gamma   90.00
#
_symmetry.space_group_name_H-M   'P 1'
#
loop_
_entity.id
_entity.type
_entity.pdbx_description
1 polymer ?
#
loop_
_entity_poly.entity_id
_entity_poly.type
_entity_poly.pdbx_seq_one_letter_code
_entity_poly.pdbx_strand_id
1 'polypeptide(L)'
;MHVTGDRTAEHGLSTVGYDDEGVAGQSWDLIRDGVLAGYQLDRRMALLKGFGRSNGCAFSDGPGHMPLQRMANVSLQPAADGPSTADLIAGVEDGIYILGDKSWSIDMQRYNFQFTGQRFFRIRNGRLDGQLRDVAYQATTTDFWGSMEAVGGPQTYVLGGAFNCGKGQPGQVAPVSHGCPAALMRGVRILNTAEEGAS
;
A
#
# COMPACT_ATOMS: atom_id res chain seq x y z
N MET A 1 -7.82 -11.09 -0.51
CA MET A 1 -6.70 -10.13 -0.34
C MET A 1 -5.62 -10.74 0.54
N HIS A 2 -4.38 -10.66 0.11
CA HIS A 2 -3.20 -11.14 0.82
C HIS A 2 -2.15 -10.02 0.86
N VAL A 3 -1.66 -9.65 2.04
CA VAL A 3 -0.69 -8.56 2.22
C VAL A 3 0.45 -9.04 3.11
N THR A 4 1.68 -8.81 2.68
CA THR A 4 2.87 -9.19 3.42
C THR A 4 3.65 -7.97 3.91
N GLY A 5 4.34 -8.13 5.03
CA GLY A 5 5.47 -7.30 5.42
C GLY A 5 6.75 -8.09 5.15
N ASP A 6 7.73 -7.48 4.50
CA ASP A 6 8.94 -8.19 4.10
C ASP A 6 10.18 -7.30 4.24
N ARG A 7 11.14 -7.77 5.05
CA ARG A 7 12.46 -7.14 5.23
C ARG A 7 13.53 -7.80 4.39
N THR A 8 13.15 -8.79 3.55
CA THR A 8 14.06 -9.56 2.70
C THR A 8 13.77 -9.40 1.21
N ALA A 9 12.73 -8.64 0.85
CA ALA A 9 12.32 -8.42 -0.54
C ALA A 9 13.48 -7.88 -1.40
N GLU A 10 13.77 -8.54 -2.49
CA GLU A 10 14.80 -8.10 -3.43
C GLU A 10 14.48 -6.70 -3.96
N HIS A 11 15.47 -5.82 -4.01
CA HIS A 11 15.34 -4.41 -4.40
C HIS A 11 14.41 -3.56 -3.52
N GLY A 12 13.94 -4.09 -2.40
CA GLY A 12 13.11 -3.32 -1.45
C GLY A 12 13.92 -2.29 -0.67
N LEU A 13 13.42 -1.06 -0.57
CA LEU A 13 14.12 0.05 0.08
C LEU A 13 14.29 -0.14 1.60
N SER A 14 13.42 -0.92 2.24
CA SER A 14 13.56 -1.27 3.66
C SER A 14 14.09 -2.69 3.90
N THR A 15 14.71 -3.28 2.89
CA THR A 15 15.35 -4.60 3.00
C THR A 15 16.66 -4.51 3.77
N VAL A 16 16.83 -5.38 4.76
CA VAL A 16 18.02 -5.44 5.61
C VAL A 16 18.33 -6.88 5.99
N GLY A 17 19.61 -7.19 6.23
CA GLY A 17 20.01 -8.47 6.85
C GLY A 17 19.59 -8.56 8.31
N TYR A 18 19.81 -7.46 9.04
CA TYR A 18 19.43 -7.28 10.45
C TYR A 18 18.89 -5.87 10.64
N ASP A 19 17.88 -5.73 11.50
CA ASP A 19 17.37 -4.42 11.91
C ASP A 19 18.29 -3.74 12.93
N ASP A 20 17.97 -2.51 13.33
CA ASP A 20 18.81 -1.71 14.27
C ASP A 20 18.75 -2.20 15.72
N GLU A 21 18.00 -3.25 16.01
CA GLU A 21 18.06 -4.02 17.27
C GLU A 21 18.81 -5.35 17.12
N GLY A 22 19.40 -5.63 15.94
CA GLY A 22 20.11 -6.88 15.64
C GLY A 22 19.18 -8.09 15.40
N VAL A 23 17.91 -7.86 15.04
CA VAL A 23 16.98 -8.92 14.68
C VAL A 23 17.05 -9.17 13.18
N ALA A 24 17.21 -10.42 12.77
CA ALA A 24 17.25 -10.80 11.36
C ALA A 24 15.98 -10.37 10.62
N GLY A 25 16.15 -9.85 9.40
CA GLY A 25 15.04 -9.53 8.50
C GLY A 25 14.20 -10.77 8.22
N GLN A 26 12.89 -10.60 8.18
CA GLN A 26 11.92 -11.68 8.00
C GLN A 26 10.86 -11.25 6.98
N SER A 27 10.11 -12.24 6.49
CA SER A 27 8.87 -12.04 5.74
C SER A 27 7.71 -12.69 6.48
N TRP A 28 6.55 -12.03 6.52
CA TRP A 28 5.36 -12.51 7.25
C TRP A 28 4.08 -11.96 6.63
N ASP A 29 2.96 -12.63 6.91
CA ASP A 29 1.65 -12.14 6.52
C ASP A 29 1.17 -11.06 7.50
N LEU A 30 0.74 -9.95 6.95
CA LEU A 30 -0.05 -8.93 7.65
C LEU A 30 -1.53 -9.24 7.53
N ILE A 31 -1.97 -9.55 6.29
CA ILE A 31 -3.34 -10.00 6.00
C ILE A 31 -3.23 -11.29 5.17
N ARG A 32 -3.94 -12.31 5.61
CA ARG A 32 -4.07 -13.59 4.91
C ARG A 32 -5.55 -13.85 4.65
N ASP A 33 -5.91 -14.04 3.38
CA ASP A 33 -7.30 -14.31 2.95
C ASP A 33 -8.32 -13.27 3.47
N GLY A 34 -7.91 -12.00 3.51
CA GLY A 34 -8.74 -10.91 4.02
C GLY A 34 -8.76 -10.74 5.54
N VAL A 35 -8.11 -11.63 6.29
CA VAL A 35 -8.08 -11.62 7.76
C VAL A 35 -6.73 -11.07 8.26
N LEU A 36 -6.76 -10.21 9.28
CA LEU A 36 -5.55 -9.72 9.94
C LEU A 36 -4.80 -10.90 10.58
N ALA A 37 -3.58 -11.17 10.10
CA ALA A 37 -2.77 -12.31 10.51
C ALA A 37 -1.54 -11.89 11.34
N GLY A 38 -1.01 -10.67 11.16
CA GLY A 38 0.22 -10.26 11.82
C GLY A 38 0.38 -8.76 11.93
N TYR A 39 1.47 -8.36 12.55
CA TYR A 39 1.83 -6.97 12.80
C TYR A 39 3.28 -6.73 12.43
N GLN A 40 3.67 -5.47 12.31
CA GLN A 40 5.05 -5.03 12.15
C GLN A 40 5.61 -4.71 13.53
N LEU A 41 6.60 -5.47 13.99
CA LEU A 41 7.03 -5.49 15.38
C LEU A 41 8.54 -5.26 15.49
N ASP A 42 8.93 -4.31 16.34
CA ASP A 42 10.24 -4.28 17.02
C ASP A 42 10.17 -5.10 18.32
N ARG A 43 11.25 -5.20 19.08
CA ARG A 43 11.29 -5.96 20.35
C ARG A 43 10.32 -5.39 21.39
N ARG A 44 10.25 -4.07 21.49
CA ARG A 44 9.38 -3.38 22.43
C ARG A 44 7.91 -3.66 22.14
N MET A 45 7.50 -3.50 20.88
CA MET A 45 6.10 -3.73 20.48
C MET A 45 5.71 -5.21 20.58
N ALA A 46 6.63 -6.11 20.24
CA ALA A 46 6.41 -7.54 20.40
C ALA A 46 6.14 -7.91 21.88
N LEU A 47 6.94 -7.38 22.79
CA LEU A 47 6.75 -7.59 24.23
C LEU A 47 5.44 -6.99 24.74
N LEU A 48 5.18 -5.71 24.43
CA LEU A 48 3.97 -5.00 24.89
C LEU A 48 2.66 -5.63 24.41
N LYS A 49 2.69 -6.25 23.24
CA LYS A 49 1.51 -6.86 22.61
C LYS A 49 1.43 -8.38 22.82
N GLY A 50 2.38 -8.98 23.51
CA GLY A 50 2.38 -10.41 23.80
C GLY A 50 2.69 -11.33 22.62
N PHE A 51 3.34 -10.82 21.57
CA PHE A 51 3.70 -11.61 20.37
C PHE A 51 5.02 -12.40 20.52
N GLY A 52 5.71 -12.26 21.64
CA GLY A 52 6.88 -13.04 21.98
C GLY A 52 8.18 -12.57 21.32
N ARG A 53 8.19 -12.19 20.04
CA ARG A 53 9.41 -11.75 19.35
C ARG A 53 9.16 -10.72 18.25
N SER A 54 10.19 -9.90 17.98
CA SER A 54 10.26 -8.98 16.83
C SER A 54 10.32 -9.74 15.50
N ASN A 55 9.84 -9.10 14.44
CA ASN A 55 10.03 -9.54 13.06
C ASN A 55 10.98 -8.64 12.25
N GLY A 56 11.86 -7.92 12.94
CA GLY A 56 12.90 -7.13 12.30
C GLY A 56 12.44 -5.76 11.83
N CYS A 57 11.52 -5.12 12.55
CA CYS A 57 10.98 -3.82 12.16
C CYS A 57 11.54 -2.64 12.98
N ALA A 58 12.64 -2.80 13.71
CA ALA A 58 13.31 -1.67 14.33
C ALA A 58 14.13 -0.88 13.31
N PHE A 59 14.07 0.45 13.39
CA PHE A 59 14.83 1.34 12.52
C PHE A 59 15.22 2.60 13.26
N SER A 60 16.47 3.03 13.06
CA SER A 60 17.00 4.32 13.50
C SER A 60 17.46 5.12 12.27
N ASP A 61 17.09 6.37 12.19
CA ASP A 61 17.52 7.29 11.13
C ASP A 61 18.86 7.98 11.42
N GLY A 62 19.53 7.58 12.50
CA GLY A 62 20.86 8.06 12.87
C GLY A 62 21.45 7.35 14.07
N PRO A 63 22.80 7.30 14.19
CA PRO A 63 23.48 6.55 15.23
C PRO A 63 23.24 7.06 16.66
N GLY A 64 22.77 8.29 16.79
CA GLY A 64 22.40 8.90 18.08
C GLY A 64 20.93 8.75 18.46
N HIS A 65 20.14 8.11 17.63
CA HIS A 65 18.71 7.96 17.83
C HIS A 65 18.34 6.54 18.28
N MET A 66 17.31 6.45 19.11
CA MET A 66 16.79 5.16 19.55
C MET A 66 16.06 4.47 18.40
N PRO A 67 16.34 3.19 18.11
CA PRO A 67 15.55 2.41 17.17
C PRO A 67 14.07 2.33 17.59
N LEU A 68 13.20 2.51 16.63
CA LEU A 68 11.75 2.46 16.81
C LEU A 68 11.12 1.57 15.76
N GLN A 69 9.94 1.05 16.06
CA GLN A 69 9.16 0.28 15.10
C GLN A 69 8.86 1.12 13.84
N ARG A 70 9.25 0.60 12.69
CA ARG A 70 9.00 1.18 11.37
C ARG A 70 8.40 0.15 10.42
N MET A 71 7.79 0.68 9.35
CA MET A 71 7.22 -0.13 8.29
C MET A 71 8.31 -0.89 7.53
N ALA A 72 8.08 -2.17 7.28
CA ALA A 72 8.82 -2.98 6.31
C ALA A 72 8.39 -2.64 4.87
N ASN A 73 8.90 -3.36 3.88
CA ASN A 73 8.30 -3.36 2.55
C ASN A 73 6.93 -4.05 2.67
N VAL A 74 5.85 -3.28 2.53
CA VAL A 74 4.48 -3.81 2.66
C VAL A 74 3.87 -3.89 1.27
N SER A 75 3.43 -5.09 0.88
CA SER A 75 2.97 -5.35 -0.48
C SER A 75 1.67 -6.14 -0.51
N LEU A 76 0.74 -5.70 -1.36
CA LEU A 76 -0.36 -6.54 -1.81
C LEU A 76 0.21 -7.64 -2.70
N GLN A 77 -0.10 -8.88 -2.40
CA GLN A 77 0.39 -10.00 -3.18
C GLN A 77 -0.48 -10.27 -4.41
N PRO A 78 0.12 -10.58 -5.56
CA PRO A 78 -0.62 -10.94 -6.74
C PRO A 78 -1.35 -12.28 -6.56
N ALA A 79 -2.46 -12.45 -7.23
CA ALA A 79 -3.10 -13.76 -7.34
C ALA A 79 -2.25 -14.67 -8.25
N ALA A 80 -1.98 -15.92 -7.85
CA ALA A 80 -1.07 -16.82 -8.56
C ALA A 80 -1.45 -16.98 -10.06
N ASP A 81 -2.74 -17.19 -10.33
CA ASP A 81 -3.32 -17.29 -11.67
C ASP A 81 -4.21 -16.08 -11.99
N GLY A 82 -3.84 -14.91 -11.47
CA GLY A 82 -4.63 -13.70 -11.61
C GLY A 82 -4.64 -13.12 -13.02
N PRO A 83 -5.71 -12.36 -13.35
CA PRO A 83 -5.87 -11.75 -14.67
C PRO A 83 -4.79 -10.71 -14.96
N SER A 84 -4.60 -10.41 -16.26
CA SER A 84 -3.80 -9.27 -16.68
C SER A 84 -4.56 -7.95 -16.43
N THR A 85 -3.87 -6.82 -16.51
CA THR A 85 -4.50 -5.49 -16.45
C THR A 85 -5.56 -5.33 -17.57
N ALA A 86 -5.30 -5.88 -18.76
CA ALA A 86 -6.23 -5.82 -19.86
C ALA A 86 -7.52 -6.63 -19.57
N ASP A 87 -7.38 -7.80 -18.96
CA ASP A 87 -8.54 -8.63 -18.58
C ASP A 87 -9.37 -7.93 -17.47
N LEU A 88 -8.72 -7.29 -16.50
CA LEU A 88 -9.41 -6.50 -15.48
C LEU A 88 -10.20 -5.35 -16.10
N ILE A 89 -9.61 -4.61 -17.05
CA ILE A 89 -10.30 -3.54 -17.78
C ILE A 89 -11.48 -4.09 -18.59
N ALA A 90 -11.31 -5.24 -19.26
CA ALA A 90 -12.35 -5.86 -20.07
C ALA A 90 -13.60 -6.25 -19.24
N GLY A 91 -13.44 -6.51 -17.95
CA GLY A 91 -14.54 -6.81 -17.00
C GLY A 91 -15.27 -5.58 -16.46
N VAL A 92 -14.91 -4.35 -16.86
CA VAL A 92 -15.52 -3.12 -16.35
C VAL A 92 -16.42 -2.47 -17.41
N GLU A 93 -17.70 -2.31 -17.11
CA GLU A 93 -18.67 -1.64 -17.99
C GLU A 93 -18.46 -0.12 -18.01
N ASP A 94 -18.41 0.51 -16.84
CA ASP A 94 -18.10 1.94 -16.66
C ASP A 94 -17.20 2.12 -15.44
N GLY A 95 -16.07 2.79 -15.62
CA GLY A 95 -15.08 2.96 -14.56
C GLY A 95 -13.90 3.82 -14.95
N ILE A 96 -12.89 3.80 -14.07
CA ILE A 96 -11.66 4.58 -14.26
C ILE A 96 -10.44 3.69 -14.01
N TYR A 97 -9.50 3.69 -14.95
CA TYR A 97 -8.19 3.12 -14.77
C TYR A 97 -7.22 4.20 -14.28
N ILE A 98 -6.57 3.95 -13.16
CA ILE A 98 -5.66 4.90 -12.49
C ILE A 98 -4.25 4.34 -12.55
N LEU A 99 -3.29 5.17 -12.95
CA LEU A 99 -1.87 4.85 -13.01
C LEU A 99 -1.05 5.85 -12.21
N GLY A 100 -0.19 5.31 -11.35
CA GLY A 100 0.72 6.06 -10.51
C GLY A 100 0.01 6.86 -9.41
N ASP A 101 0.69 7.10 -8.33
CA ASP A 101 0.28 8.00 -7.27
C ASP A 101 0.79 9.42 -7.52
N LYS A 102 0.10 10.43 -7.01
CA LYS A 102 0.51 11.82 -7.13
C LYS A 102 0.44 12.57 -5.80
N SER A 103 -0.73 12.61 -5.19
CA SER A 103 -0.89 13.25 -3.88
C SER A 103 -1.97 12.55 -3.07
N TRP A 104 -1.90 12.72 -1.77
CA TRP A 104 -2.79 12.06 -0.83
C TRP A 104 -3.12 12.95 0.36
N SER A 105 -4.28 12.73 0.92
CA SER A 105 -4.70 13.24 2.23
C SER A 105 -5.27 12.08 3.03
N ILE A 106 -4.82 11.93 4.26
CA ILE A 106 -5.20 10.82 5.15
C ILE A 106 -5.42 11.40 6.54
N ASP A 107 -6.53 11.02 7.21
CA ASP A 107 -6.76 11.43 8.59
C ASP A 107 -5.80 10.76 9.59
N MET A 108 -5.76 11.29 10.81
CA MET A 108 -4.85 10.80 11.87
C MET A 108 -5.14 9.35 12.25
N GLN A 109 -6.37 8.90 12.16
CA GLN A 109 -6.79 7.53 12.44
C GLN A 109 -6.52 6.56 11.29
N ARG A 110 -6.12 7.06 10.11
CA ARG A 110 -5.99 6.27 8.88
C ARG A 110 -7.31 5.64 8.45
N TYR A 111 -8.42 6.27 8.80
CA TYR A 111 -9.76 5.79 8.49
C TYR A 111 -10.27 6.34 7.16
N ASN A 112 -10.16 7.66 6.96
CA ASN A 112 -10.55 8.30 5.71
C ASN A 112 -9.32 8.69 4.88
N PHE A 113 -9.43 8.59 3.58
CA PHE A 113 -8.41 9.05 2.66
C PHE A 113 -9.01 9.65 1.37
N GLN A 114 -8.22 10.51 0.73
CA GLN A 114 -8.43 11.01 -0.61
C GLN A 114 -7.11 10.95 -1.36
N PHE A 115 -7.09 10.31 -2.53
CA PHE A 115 -5.90 10.17 -3.35
C PHE A 115 -6.13 10.68 -4.76
N THR A 116 -5.04 11.13 -5.39
CA THR A 116 -4.98 11.40 -6.83
C THR A 116 -3.94 10.48 -7.48
N GLY A 117 -4.00 10.36 -8.79
CA GLY A 117 -3.04 9.62 -9.60
C GLY A 117 -2.31 10.52 -10.60
N GLN A 118 -1.33 9.96 -11.28
CA GLN A 118 -0.61 10.66 -12.34
C GLN A 118 -1.39 10.65 -13.66
N ARG A 119 -2.06 9.56 -13.98
CA ARG A 119 -2.86 9.40 -15.18
C ARG A 119 -4.17 8.67 -14.88
N PHE A 120 -5.24 9.15 -15.48
CA PHE A 120 -6.57 8.56 -15.37
C PHE A 120 -7.13 8.32 -16.76
N PHE A 121 -7.70 7.15 -16.99
CA PHE A 121 -8.36 6.78 -18.23
C PHE A 121 -9.78 6.33 -17.91
N ARG A 122 -10.74 6.81 -18.71
CA ARG A 122 -12.10 6.27 -18.63
C ARG A 122 -12.12 4.84 -19.18
N ILE A 123 -12.86 3.99 -18.52
CA ILE A 123 -13.23 2.67 -19.06
C ILE A 123 -14.71 2.73 -19.43
N ARG A 124 -15.02 2.29 -20.65
CA ARG A 124 -16.39 2.13 -21.13
C ARG A 124 -16.52 0.82 -21.92
N ASN A 125 -17.50 -0.02 -21.52
CA ASN A 125 -17.74 -1.33 -22.14
C ASN A 125 -16.46 -2.17 -22.31
N GLY A 126 -15.65 -2.28 -21.24
CA GLY A 126 -14.42 -3.07 -21.22
C GLY A 126 -13.24 -2.48 -22.00
N ARG A 127 -13.27 -1.21 -22.37
CA ARG A 127 -12.19 -0.55 -23.15
C ARG A 127 -11.84 0.82 -22.59
N LEU A 128 -10.58 1.22 -22.76
CA LEU A 128 -10.17 2.58 -22.46
C LEU A 128 -10.82 3.55 -23.47
N ASP A 129 -11.50 4.57 -22.94
CA ASP A 129 -12.27 5.58 -23.68
C ASP A 129 -11.79 6.99 -23.32
N GLY A 130 -10.54 7.28 -23.67
CA GLY A 130 -9.92 8.58 -23.48
C GLY A 130 -9.29 8.78 -22.08
N GLN A 131 -8.54 9.86 -21.99
CA GLN A 131 -7.86 10.27 -20.76
C GLN A 131 -8.69 11.30 -20.00
N LEU A 132 -8.73 11.20 -18.68
CA LEU A 132 -9.40 12.13 -17.77
C LEU A 132 -8.38 13.00 -17.04
N ARG A 133 -8.82 14.18 -16.61
CA ARG A 133 -8.07 15.10 -15.75
C ARG A 133 -8.92 15.48 -14.53
N ASP A 134 -8.28 16.12 -13.56
CA ASP A 134 -8.92 16.65 -12.36
C ASP A 134 -9.69 15.58 -11.57
N VAL A 135 -9.12 14.37 -11.51
CA VAL A 135 -9.73 13.21 -10.84
C VAL A 135 -9.05 12.95 -9.51
N ALA A 136 -9.86 12.72 -8.47
CA ALA A 136 -9.46 12.11 -7.21
C ALA A 136 -10.42 10.99 -6.84
N TYR A 137 -10.02 10.13 -5.92
CA TYR A 137 -10.90 9.12 -5.34
C TYR A 137 -10.82 9.17 -3.81
N GLN A 138 -11.93 8.87 -3.18
CA GLN A 138 -12.11 8.97 -1.74
C GLN A 138 -12.85 7.74 -1.21
N ALA A 139 -12.42 7.26 -0.05
CA ALA A 139 -13.10 6.18 0.64
C ALA A 139 -12.73 6.15 2.13
N THR A 140 -13.43 5.31 2.91
CA THR A 140 -12.90 4.80 4.16
C THR A 140 -11.97 3.62 3.88
N THR A 141 -10.97 3.42 4.73
CA THR A 141 -9.97 2.36 4.52
C THR A 141 -10.61 0.97 4.48
N THR A 142 -11.54 0.70 5.39
CA THR A 142 -12.22 -0.60 5.47
C THR A 142 -13.12 -0.86 4.27
N ASP A 143 -13.86 0.14 3.83
CA ASP A 143 -14.78 0.00 2.69
C ASP A 143 -13.98 -0.17 1.38
N PHE A 144 -12.92 0.61 1.22
CA PHE A 144 -12.04 0.50 0.05
C PHE A 144 -11.47 -0.91 -0.11
N TRP A 145 -10.81 -1.42 0.94
CA TRP A 145 -10.23 -2.76 0.89
C TRP A 145 -11.30 -3.87 0.84
N GLY A 146 -12.46 -3.64 1.45
CA GLY A 146 -13.62 -4.54 1.36
C GLY A 146 -14.28 -4.57 -0.02
N SER A 147 -14.09 -3.53 -0.84
CA SER A 147 -14.64 -3.44 -2.21
C SER A 147 -13.77 -4.12 -3.28
N MET A 148 -12.64 -4.74 -2.89
CA MET A 148 -11.75 -5.42 -3.82
C MET A 148 -12.42 -6.65 -4.42
N GLU A 149 -12.69 -6.58 -5.73
CA GLU A 149 -13.33 -7.66 -6.49
C GLU A 149 -12.30 -8.61 -7.09
N ALA A 150 -11.19 -8.08 -7.61
CA ALA A 150 -10.16 -8.91 -8.24
C ALA A 150 -8.76 -8.32 -8.03
N VAL A 151 -7.78 -9.23 -8.02
CA VAL A 151 -6.34 -8.92 -7.95
C VAL A 151 -5.67 -9.53 -9.16
N GLY A 152 -4.85 -8.74 -9.83
CA GLY A 152 -4.09 -9.17 -11.00
C GLY A 152 -3.01 -10.18 -10.68
N GLY A 153 -2.56 -10.88 -11.69
CA GLY A 153 -1.49 -11.87 -11.60
C GLY A 153 -0.09 -11.25 -11.44
N PRO A 154 0.94 -12.12 -11.27
CA PRO A 154 2.33 -11.70 -11.08
C PRO A 154 2.85 -10.75 -12.18
N GLN A 155 2.37 -10.90 -13.41
CA GLN A 155 2.74 -10.05 -14.56
C GLN A 155 2.29 -8.59 -14.41
N THR A 156 1.39 -8.30 -13.47
CA THR A 156 0.89 -6.94 -13.20
C THR A 156 1.57 -6.30 -11.98
N TYR A 157 2.43 -7.05 -11.29
CA TYR A 157 3.07 -6.59 -10.05
C TYR A 157 4.14 -5.53 -10.34
N VAL A 158 4.08 -4.43 -9.61
CA VAL A 158 5.07 -3.36 -9.67
C VAL A 158 5.56 -3.07 -8.25
N LEU A 159 6.87 -3.09 -8.05
CA LEU A 159 7.49 -2.64 -6.81
C LEU A 159 7.78 -1.14 -6.92
N GLY A 160 7.07 -0.35 -6.14
CA GLY A 160 7.32 1.08 -5.96
C GLY A 160 7.92 1.39 -4.59
N GLY A 161 8.04 2.67 -4.25
CA GLY A 161 8.52 3.05 -2.93
C GLY A 161 8.64 4.55 -2.73
N ALA A 162 8.92 4.93 -1.48
CA ALA A 162 9.16 6.29 -1.05
C ALA A 162 10.42 6.36 -0.20
N PHE A 163 11.32 7.31 -0.50
CA PHE A 163 12.56 7.51 0.26
C PHE A 163 12.35 8.23 1.59
N ASN A 164 11.21 8.90 1.75
CA ASN A 164 10.92 9.84 2.83
C ASN A 164 9.64 9.49 3.60
N CYS A 165 9.36 8.21 3.82
CA CYS A 165 8.21 7.82 4.64
C CYS A 165 8.38 8.32 6.07
N GLY A 166 7.55 9.30 6.46
CA GLY A 166 7.64 9.99 7.74
C GLY A 166 6.90 9.28 8.87
N LYS A 167 7.41 9.43 10.09
CA LYS A 167 6.75 9.08 11.34
C LYS A 167 7.01 10.20 12.35
N GLY A 168 6.01 10.58 13.15
CA GLY A 168 6.14 11.56 14.21
C GLY A 168 6.34 10.92 15.60
N GLN A 169 6.74 11.72 16.58
CA GLN A 169 6.79 11.44 18.01
C GLN A 169 7.68 10.23 18.41
N PRO A 170 8.98 10.30 18.18
CA PRO A 170 9.75 11.39 17.58
C PRO A 170 9.65 11.39 16.05
N GLY A 171 10.04 12.52 15.42
CA GLY A 171 10.15 12.64 13.98
C GLY A 171 11.22 11.70 13.45
N GLN A 172 10.90 10.93 12.43
CA GLN A 172 11.80 9.95 11.82
C GLN A 172 11.43 9.75 10.35
N VAL A 173 12.42 9.59 9.48
CA VAL A 173 12.24 9.32 8.05
C VAL A 173 12.93 8.01 7.69
N ALA A 174 12.23 7.13 6.99
CA ALA A 174 12.77 5.87 6.52
C ALA A 174 12.37 5.60 5.07
N PRO A 175 13.25 5.01 4.25
CA PRO A 175 12.87 4.52 2.94
C PRO A 175 12.04 3.24 3.07
N VAL A 176 10.98 3.12 2.27
CA VAL A 176 10.11 1.95 2.25
C VAL A 176 9.69 1.61 0.83
N SER A 177 9.51 0.34 0.53
CA SER A 177 8.92 -0.10 -0.73
C SER A 177 7.52 -0.66 -0.51
N HIS A 178 6.70 -0.50 -1.54
CA HIS A 178 5.36 -1.05 -1.62
C HIS A 178 5.17 -1.71 -2.97
N GLY A 179 4.88 -3.00 -2.96
CA GLY A 179 4.55 -3.74 -4.16
C GLY A 179 3.04 -3.88 -4.31
N CYS A 180 2.56 -3.74 -5.54
CA CYS A 180 1.15 -3.88 -5.82
C CYS A 180 0.93 -4.44 -7.24
N PRO A 181 0.14 -5.50 -7.40
CA PRO A 181 -0.42 -5.88 -8.69
C PRO A 181 -1.56 -4.92 -9.07
N ALA A 182 -2.03 -4.98 -10.30
CA ALA A 182 -3.28 -4.34 -10.66
C ALA A 182 -4.42 -4.88 -9.80
N ALA A 183 -5.34 -4.01 -9.37
CA ALA A 183 -6.47 -4.40 -8.53
C ALA A 183 -7.75 -3.70 -8.99
N LEU A 184 -8.87 -4.42 -8.95
CA LEU A 184 -10.20 -3.90 -9.26
C LEU A 184 -10.98 -3.67 -7.97
N MET A 185 -11.38 -2.43 -7.76
CA MET A 185 -12.25 -2.00 -6.66
C MET A 185 -13.62 -1.59 -7.21
N ARG A 186 -14.70 -1.85 -6.49
CA ARG A 186 -16.07 -1.48 -6.87
C ARG A 186 -16.62 -0.37 -5.98
N GLY A 187 -17.44 0.51 -6.58
CA GLY A 187 -18.21 1.51 -5.83
C GLY A 187 -17.37 2.58 -5.13
N VAL A 188 -16.13 2.80 -5.55
CA VAL A 188 -15.26 3.85 -5.01
C VAL A 188 -15.77 5.22 -5.44
N ARG A 189 -15.87 6.16 -4.50
CA ARG A 189 -16.28 7.53 -4.79
C ARG A 189 -15.21 8.26 -5.60
N ILE A 190 -15.61 8.75 -6.80
CA ILE A 190 -14.75 9.55 -7.66
C ILE A 190 -15.17 11.01 -7.55
N LEU A 191 -14.19 11.90 -7.49
CA LEU A 191 -14.35 13.34 -7.36
C LEU A 191 -13.81 14.04 -8.59
N ASN A 192 -14.47 15.14 -8.96
CA ASN A 192 -13.95 16.14 -9.92
C ASN A 192 -13.33 17.29 -9.14
N THR A 193 -12.02 17.32 -9.02
CA THR A 193 -11.32 18.31 -8.19
C THR A 193 -11.39 19.74 -8.72
N ALA A 194 -11.75 19.96 -9.99
CA ALA A 194 -11.96 21.28 -10.56
C ALA A 194 -13.30 21.91 -10.10
N GLU A 195 -14.35 21.10 -9.94
CA GLU A 195 -15.66 21.55 -9.50
C GLU A 195 -15.76 21.69 -7.98
N GLU A 196 -15.19 20.75 -7.24
CA GLU A 196 -15.23 20.75 -5.76
C GLU A 196 -14.30 21.79 -5.12
N GLY A 197 -13.27 22.25 -5.84
CA GLY A 197 -12.39 23.35 -5.39
C GLY A 197 -12.94 24.75 -5.67
N ALA A 198 -14.08 24.88 -6.34
CA ALA A 198 -14.72 26.15 -6.69
C ALA A 198 -15.91 26.52 -5.78
N SER A 199 -16.22 25.68 -4.78
CA SER A 199 -17.34 25.87 -3.84
C SER A 199 -16.89 26.40 -2.48
#